data_82d03072b1364e35dc142382bea1d2d2
#
_entry.id   82d03072b1364e35dc142382bea1d2d2
#
_cell.length_a   1.000
_cell.length_b   1.000
_cell.length_c   1.000
_cell.angle_alpha   90.00
_cell.angle_beta   90.00
_cell.angle_gamma   90.00
#
_symmetry.space_group_name_H-M   'P 1'
#
loop_
_entity.id
_entity.type
_entity.pdbx_description
1 polymer ?
#
loop_
_entity_poly.entity_id
_entity_poly.type
_entity_poly.pdbx_seq_one_letter_code
_entity_poly.pdbx_strand_id
1 'polypeptide(L)'
;MQDYFPFDPDPKPPSFAVPPGATDCQFHVFGPPSLYPVRAGAAYQMPQATFAEAQRMHQALGIERGVIVQSTTYGTDHRVLLDALAQAGQGFRGCAIGSVLNELDDRELARLDAAGIRGARFNFLGAVNLAPDEKGFARAVSRAAELGWYVKIQPGQNGIMDSVALYEDLDVPVVIDHIGRPNLAEGIEGPTVRKVAQLLERGNVWVMLSNGHKISRNGPPWDDVLPIAQAYIRAAPDRVLWASDWPHPLSKTPPPNDGDLMDLLLRYAGDEDDARRILVDNPAQLFGFAASE
;
A
#
# COMPACT_ATOMS: atom_id res chain seq x y z
N MET A 1 18.26 17.90 -2.72
CA MET A 1 17.33 16.80 -2.40
C MET A 1 18.17 15.59 -2.01
N GLN A 2 17.70 14.75 -1.09
CA GLN A 2 18.40 13.53 -0.73
C GLN A 2 18.24 12.52 -1.87
N ASP A 3 19.35 11.91 -2.32
CA ASP A 3 19.30 10.85 -3.32
C ASP A 3 18.80 9.55 -2.66
N TYR A 4 17.78 8.93 -3.27
CA TYR A 4 17.25 7.63 -2.86
C TYR A 4 17.71 6.56 -3.84
N PHE A 5 17.83 5.34 -3.35
CA PHE A 5 18.22 4.21 -4.20
C PHE A 5 17.08 3.85 -5.15
N PRO A 6 17.39 3.47 -6.40
CA PRO A 6 16.43 2.88 -7.32
C PRO A 6 16.05 1.46 -6.86
N PHE A 7 14.98 0.92 -7.45
CA PHE A 7 14.60 -0.49 -7.31
C PHE A 7 15.67 -1.42 -7.93
N ASP A 8 15.63 -2.71 -7.56
CA ASP A 8 16.45 -3.74 -8.22
C ASP A 8 15.88 -4.01 -9.63
N PRO A 9 16.66 -3.78 -10.71
CA PRO A 9 16.17 -3.98 -12.07
C PRO A 9 16.01 -5.46 -12.47
N ASP A 10 16.57 -6.38 -11.70
CA ASP A 10 16.61 -7.82 -11.98
C ASP A 10 15.82 -8.61 -10.93
N PRO A 11 14.48 -8.52 -10.91
CA PRO A 11 13.66 -9.23 -9.93
C PRO A 11 13.80 -10.75 -10.11
N LYS A 12 14.03 -11.46 -9.01
CA LYS A 12 14.07 -12.92 -8.98
C LYS A 12 12.66 -13.49 -8.96
N PRO A 13 12.41 -14.66 -9.57
CA PRO A 13 11.20 -15.40 -9.30
C PRO A 13 11.17 -15.83 -7.83
N PRO A 14 9.98 -15.88 -7.20
CA PRO A 14 9.83 -16.42 -5.85
C PRO A 14 10.11 -17.92 -5.81
N SER A 15 10.40 -18.44 -4.60
CA SER A 15 10.73 -19.85 -4.37
C SER A 15 9.52 -20.81 -4.41
N PHE A 16 8.30 -20.27 -4.56
CA PHE A 16 7.05 -21.03 -4.64
C PHE A 16 6.23 -20.63 -5.86
N ALA A 17 5.26 -21.45 -6.23
CA ALA A 17 4.33 -21.15 -7.32
C ALA A 17 3.29 -20.12 -6.84
N VAL A 18 3.42 -18.90 -7.33
CA VAL A 18 2.45 -17.83 -7.01
C VAL A 18 1.11 -18.16 -7.67
N PRO A 19 -0.01 -18.12 -6.91
CA PRO A 19 -1.31 -18.52 -7.43
C PRO A 19 -1.80 -17.56 -8.52
N PRO A 20 -2.51 -18.05 -9.56
CA PRO A 20 -3.14 -17.21 -10.57
C PRO A 20 -4.06 -16.15 -9.94
N GLY A 21 -4.06 -14.95 -10.49
CA GLY A 21 -4.82 -13.83 -9.94
C GLY A 21 -4.15 -13.13 -8.75
N ALA A 22 -2.89 -13.45 -8.45
CA ALA A 22 -2.13 -12.78 -7.40
C ALA A 22 -2.09 -11.26 -7.61
N THR A 23 -2.20 -10.52 -6.51
CA THR A 23 -2.35 -9.07 -6.51
C THR A 23 -1.25 -8.39 -5.68
N ASP A 24 -0.59 -7.41 -6.26
CA ASP A 24 0.21 -6.42 -5.52
C ASP A 24 -0.71 -5.26 -5.08
N CYS A 25 -1.07 -5.22 -3.80
CA CYS A 25 -2.06 -4.27 -3.28
C CYS A 25 -1.51 -2.85 -3.05
N GLN A 26 -0.22 -2.61 -3.35
CA GLN A 26 0.39 -1.29 -3.36
C GLN A 26 1.73 -1.29 -4.08
N PHE A 27 1.80 -0.51 -5.14
CA PHE A 27 3.05 -0.06 -5.74
C PHE A 27 2.89 1.36 -6.27
N HIS A 28 4.01 2.00 -6.62
CA HIS A 28 4.04 3.38 -7.08
C HIS A 28 4.67 3.50 -8.46
N VAL A 29 4.28 4.53 -9.21
CA VAL A 29 4.88 4.85 -10.50
C VAL A 29 5.49 6.24 -10.43
N PHE A 30 6.73 6.37 -10.90
CA PHE A 30 7.46 7.63 -11.02
C PHE A 30 7.90 7.81 -12.48
N GLY A 31 7.21 8.70 -13.17
CA GLY A 31 7.50 8.98 -14.58
C GLY A 31 8.67 9.95 -14.77
N PRO A 32 9.06 10.21 -16.05
CA PRO A 32 10.07 11.21 -16.36
C PRO A 32 9.70 12.58 -15.80
N PRO A 33 10.60 13.27 -15.08
CA PRO A 33 10.29 14.58 -14.48
C PRO A 33 9.87 15.67 -15.47
N SER A 34 10.27 15.54 -16.74
CA SER A 34 9.87 16.46 -17.83
C SER A 34 8.38 16.35 -18.17
N LEU A 35 7.76 15.19 -17.95
CA LEU A 35 6.33 14.95 -18.22
C LEU A 35 5.50 15.03 -16.93
N TYR A 36 6.07 14.57 -15.83
CA TYR A 36 5.41 14.48 -14.51
C TYR A 36 6.26 15.19 -13.45
N PRO A 37 6.26 16.52 -13.43
CA PRO A 37 7.02 17.26 -12.43
C PRO A 37 6.45 17.03 -11.03
N VAL A 38 7.32 16.93 -10.05
CA VAL A 38 6.87 16.89 -8.65
C VAL A 38 6.28 18.24 -8.24
N ARG A 39 5.32 18.23 -7.32
CA ARG A 39 4.67 19.44 -6.80
C ARG A 39 5.71 20.38 -6.14
N ALA A 40 5.40 21.66 -6.11
CA ALA A 40 6.17 22.62 -5.32
C ALA A 40 6.18 22.21 -3.83
N GLY A 41 7.33 22.23 -3.20
CA GLY A 41 7.50 21.83 -1.81
C GLY A 41 7.38 20.31 -1.55
N ALA A 42 7.51 19.47 -2.59
CA ALA A 42 7.61 18.03 -2.40
C ALA A 42 8.78 17.68 -1.48
N ALA A 43 8.55 16.82 -0.51
CA ALA A 43 9.57 16.45 0.47
C ALA A 43 10.68 15.57 -0.12
N TYR A 44 10.39 14.88 -1.23
CA TYR A 44 11.33 14.00 -1.93
C TYR A 44 11.03 13.90 -3.41
N GLN A 45 12.02 13.42 -4.15
CA GLN A 45 11.88 12.98 -5.53
C GLN A 45 12.56 11.61 -5.66
N MET A 46 11.87 10.66 -6.24
CA MET A 46 12.41 9.33 -6.50
C MET A 46 13.10 9.28 -7.88
N PRO A 47 14.05 8.36 -8.09
CA PRO A 47 14.44 7.93 -9.41
C PRO A 47 13.22 7.51 -10.25
N GLN A 48 13.34 7.61 -11.57
CA GLN A 48 12.29 7.13 -12.47
C GLN A 48 12.02 5.65 -12.22
N ALA A 49 10.73 5.29 -12.19
CA ALA A 49 10.24 3.94 -12.02
C ALA A 49 8.88 3.85 -12.72
N THR A 50 8.90 3.44 -13.99
CA THR A 50 7.75 3.47 -14.89
C THR A 50 6.82 2.29 -14.66
N PHE A 51 5.59 2.39 -15.17
CA PHE A 51 4.65 1.28 -15.14
C PHE A 51 5.17 0.04 -15.89
N ALA A 52 5.87 0.23 -17.02
CA ALA A 52 6.48 -0.88 -17.76
C ALA A 52 7.57 -1.62 -16.94
N GLU A 53 8.28 -0.90 -16.09
CA GLU A 53 9.27 -1.51 -15.16
C GLU A 53 8.55 -2.26 -14.03
N ALA A 54 7.46 -1.72 -13.47
CA ALA A 54 6.61 -2.42 -12.53
C ALA A 54 6.03 -3.71 -13.14
N GLN A 55 5.55 -3.66 -14.38
CA GLN A 55 5.04 -4.85 -15.08
C GLN A 55 6.10 -5.95 -15.25
N ARG A 56 7.37 -5.60 -15.51
CA ARG A 56 8.45 -6.59 -15.57
C ARG A 56 8.66 -7.27 -14.22
N MET A 57 8.64 -6.50 -13.13
CA MET A 57 8.70 -7.04 -11.78
C MET A 57 7.50 -7.95 -11.50
N HIS A 58 6.29 -7.51 -11.79
CA HIS A 58 5.07 -8.32 -11.62
C HIS A 58 5.14 -9.63 -12.41
N GLN A 59 5.59 -9.59 -13.67
CA GLN A 59 5.76 -10.80 -14.48
C GLN A 59 6.76 -11.79 -13.87
N ALA A 60 7.89 -11.30 -13.34
CA ALA A 60 8.87 -12.16 -12.68
C ALA A 60 8.32 -12.80 -11.40
N LEU A 61 7.44 -12.09 -10.68
CA LEU A 61 6.80 -12.59 -9.46
C LEU A 61 5.53 -13.41 -9.69
N GLY A 62 4.98 -13.47 -10.91
CA GLY A 62 3.70 -14.12 -11.18
C GLY A 62 2.48 -13.30 -10.73
N ILE A 63 2.60 -11.98 -10.63
CA ILE A 63 1.52 -11.05 -10.24
C ILE A 63 0.73 -10.64 -11.47
N GLU A 64 -0.59 -10.74 -11.41
CA GLU A 64 -1.51 -10.43 -12.52
C GLU A 64 -2.36 -9.18 -12.26
N ARG A 65 -2.50 -8.77 -11.00
CA ARG A 65 -3.36 -7.67 -10.57
C ARG A 65 -2.59 -6.69 -9.72
N GLY A 66 -3.07 -5.44 -9.64
CA GLY A 66 -2.38 -4.50 -8.80
C GLY A 66 -3.16 -3.24 -8.43
N VAL A 67 -2.70 -2.58 -7.38
CA VAL A 67 -3.20 -1.27 -6.95
C VAL A 67 -2.08 -0.24 -7.04
N ILE A 68 -2.21 0.68 -8.01
CA ILE A 68 -1.27 1.79 -8.20
C ILE A 68 -1.62 2.89 -7.21
N VAL A 69 -0.75 3.17 -6.28
CA VAL A 69 -0.98 4.21 -5.27
C VAL A 69 -0.24 5.48 -5.67
N GLN A 70 -0.98 6.59 -5.73
CA GLN A 70 -0.41 7.91 -6.02
C GLN A 70 0.70 8.26 -5.02
N SER A 71 1.87 8.65 -5.53
CA SER A 71 2.93 9.19 -4.68
C SER A 71 2.59 10.61 -4.21
N THR A 72 2.87 10.90 -2.94
CA THR A 72 2.67 12.23 -2.34
C THR A 72 3.46 13.34 -3.02
N THR A 73 4.50 13.01 -3.79
CA THR A 73 5.32 13.97 -4.53
C THR A 73 4.56 14.68 -5.63
N TYR A 74 3.48 14.08 -6.14
CA TYR A 74 2.67 14.66 -7.23
C TYR A 74 1.46 15.48 -6.73
N GLY A 75 1.08 15.36 -5.45
CA GLY A 75 -0.05 16.11 -4.89
C GLY A 75 -1.35 15.88 -5.66
N THR A 76 -1.98 16.95 -6.14
CA THR A 76 -3.22 16.91 -6.94
C THR A 76 -3.02 16.49 -8.40
N ASP A 77 -1.79 16.40 -8.89
CA ASP A 77 -1.52 15.96 -10.26
C ASP A 77 -1.55 14.44 -10.39
N HIS A 78 -2.69 13.90 -10.78
CA HIS A 78 -2.90 12.46 -10.94
C HIS A 78 -2.48 11.91 -12.32
N ARG A 79 -1.86 12.72 -13.20
CA ARG A 79 -1.55 12.28 -14.58
C ARG A 79 -0.72 11.00 -14.62
N VAL A 80 0.33 10.88 -13.81
CA VAL A 80 1.18 9.67 -13.81
C VAL A 80 0.40 8.42 -13.43
N LEU A 81 -0.51 8.53 -12.46
CA LEU A 81 -1.39 7.43 -12.04
C LEU A 81 -2.41 7.07 -13.12
N LEU A 82 -3.06 8.08 -13.70
CA LEU A 82 -4.07 7.88 -14.75
C LEU A 82 -3.50 7.28 -16.02
N ASP A 83 -2.31 7.74 -16.42
CA ASP A 83 -1.60 7.22 -17.60
C ASP A 83 -1.13 5.77 -17.38
N ALA A 84 -0.74 5.42 -16.16
CA ALA A 84 -0.42 4.05 -15.79
C ALA A 84 -1.68 3.15 -15.80
N LEU A 85 -2.79 3.61 -15.22
CA LEU A 85 -4.07 2.87 -15.24
C LEU A 85 -4.59 2.65 -16.65
N ALA A 86 -4.47 3.65 -17.54
CA ALA A 86 -4.87 3.52 -18.94
C ALA A 86 -4.08 2.43 -19.68
N GLN A 87 -2.82 2.19 -19.29
CA GLN A 87 -1.98 1.12 -19.85
C GLN A 87 -2.25 -0.24 -19.19
N ALA A 88 -2.63 -0.25 -17.92
CA ALA A 88 -2.69 -1.44 -17.08
C ALA A 88 -3.92 -2.34 -17.36
N GLY A 89 -5.03 -1.76 -17.85
CA GLY A 89 -6.27 -2.50 -18.11
C GLY A 89 -7.06 -2.88 -16.84
N GLN A 90 -8.01 -3.79 -16.98
CA GLN A 90 -9.03 -4.10 -15.96
C GLN A 90 -8.49 -4.82 -14.71
N GLY A 91 -7.31 -5.40 -14.77
CA GLY A 91 -6.65 -6.05 -13.63
C GLY A 91 -6.08 -5.06 -12.59
N PHE A 92 -6.18 -3.75 -12.84
CA PHE A 92 -5.56 -2.77 -11.97
C PHE A 92 -6.58 -1.75 -11.42
N ARG A 93 -6.27 -1.21 -10.24
CA ARG A 93 -7.01 -0.14 -9.59
C ARG A 93 -6.06 0.96 -9.17
N GLY A 94 -6.60 2.15 -8.93
CA GLY A 94 -5.84 3.27 -8.41
C GLY A 94 -6.23 3.62 -6.97
N CYS A 95 -5.29 4.25 -6.26
CA CYS A 95 -5.54 4.88 -4.97
C CYS A 95 -4.99 6.31 -5.01
N ALA A 96 -5.86 7.30 -4.84
CA ALA A 96 -5.51 8.71 -4.83
C ALA A 96 -4.94 9.15 -3.47
N ILE A 97 -4.38 10.36 -3.40
CA ILE A 97 -4.01 10.99 -2.12
C ILE A 97 -5.28 11.56 -1.47
N GLY A 98 -5.63 11.04 -0.28
CA GLY A 98 -6.84 11.45 0.44
C GLY A 98 -6.83 12.91 0.86
N SER A 99 -5.70 13.42 1.35
CA SER A 99 -5.60 14.80 1.84
C SER A 99 -5.87 15.88 0.79
N VAL A 100 -5.68 15.57 -0.50
CA VAL A 100 -5.93 16.54 -1.58
C VAL A 100 -7.34 16.45 -2.17
N LEU A 101 -8.17 15.49 -1.76
CA LEU A 101 -9.53 15.34 -2.30
C LEU A 101 -10.39 16.60 -2.09
N ASN A 102 -10.15 17.33 -1.02
CA ASN A 102 -10.85 18.57 -0.72
C ASN A 102 -10.52 19.74 -1.68
N GLU A 103 -9.42 19.61 -2.45
CA GLU A 103 -8.99 20.60 -3.43
C GLU A 103 -9.57 20.32 -4.83
N LEU A 104 -10.11 19.11 -5.05
CA LEU A 104 -10.68 18.67 -6.32
C LEU A 104 -12.17 19.02 -6.39
N ASP A 105 -12.65 19.41 -7.56
CA ASP A 105 -14.07 19.53 -7.80
C ASP A 105 -14.73 18.16 -8.07
N ASP A 106 -16.08 18.12 -8.12
CA ASP A 106 -16.82 16.87 -8.30
C ASP A 106 -16.61 16.27 -9.69
N ARG A 107 -16.33 17.09 -10.71
CA ARG A 107 -16.01 16.62 -12.05
C ARG A 107 -14.64 15.89 -12.09
N GLU A 108 -13.67 16.44 -11.38
CA GLU A 108 -12.35 15.80 -11.25
C GLU A 108 -12.44 14.48 -10.48
N LEU A 109 -13.21 14.44 -9.39
CA LEU A 109 -13.46 13.20 -8.64
C LEU A 109 -14.18 12.15 -9.49
N ALA A 110 -15.23 12.53 -10.23
CA ALA A 110 -15.91 11.61 -11.13
C ALA A 110 -14.98 11.09 -12.24
N ARG A 111 -14.03 11.90 -12.73
CA ARG A 111 -13.01 11.48 -13.69
C ARG A 111 -12.05 10.46 -13.07
N LEU A 112 -11.62 10.67 -11.83
CA LEU A 112 -10.76 9.73 -11.11
C LEU A 112 -11.47 8.40 -10.91
N ASP A 113 -12.73 8.41 -10.47
CA ASP A 113 -13.53 7.20 -10.29
C ASP A 113 -13.71 6.41 -11.59
N ALA A 114 -14.09 7.09 -12.67
CA ALA A 114 -14.24 6.49 -13.99
C ALA A 114 -12.93 5.88 -14.54
N ALA A 115 -11.78 6.42 -14.13
CA ALA A 115 -10.46 5.89 -14.49
C ALA A 115 -10.02 4.67 -13.66
N GLY A 116 -10.83 4.24 -12.68
CA GLY A 116 -10.53 3.06 -11.86
C GLY A 116 -9.88 3.35 -10.51
N ILE A 117 -9.90 4.60 -10.05
CA ILE A 117 -9.54 4.92 -8.65
C ILE A 117 -10.61 4.33 -7.74
N ARG A 118 -10.19 3.62 -6.68
CA ARG A 118 -11.10 2.96 -5.71
C ARG A 118 -10.73 3.24 -4.27
N GLY A 119 -9.71 4.07 -4.02
CA GLY A 119 -9.28 4.39 -2.67
C GLY A 119 -8.67 5.76 -2.51
N ALA A 120 -8.61 6.21 -1.26
CA ALA A 120 -8.05 7.47 -0.82
C ALA A 120 -7.02 7.24 0.29
N ARG A 121 -5.74 7.50 0.04
CA ARG A 121 -4.64 7.30 1.00
C ARG A 121 -4.35 8.57 1.77
N PHE A 122 -4.39 8.48 3.09
CA PHE A 122 -3.99 9.52 4.02
C PHE A 122 -2.63 9.19 4.63
N ASN A 123 -1.70 10.13 4.55
CA ASN A 123 -0.32 9.92 4.98
C ASN A 123 -0.03 10.74 6.24
N PHE A 124 0.19 10.04 7.37
CA PHE A 124 0.53 10.63 8.66
C PHE A 124 2.04 10.64 8.96
N LEU A 125 2.87 10.19 7.99
CA LEU A 125 4.31 10.28 8.12
C LEU A 125 4.76 11.74 7.92
N GLY A 126 5.17 12.41 8.99
CA GLY A 126 5.52 13.83 8.99
C GLY A 126 6.58 14.23 7.95
N ALA A 127 7.48 13.31 7.59
CA ALA A 127 8.50 13.53 6.57
C ALA A 127 7.95 13.85 5.18
N VAL A 128 6.69 13.50 4.86
CA VAL A 128 6.10 13.78 3.53
C VAL A 128 5.18 15.00 3.52
N ASN A 129 4.91 15.60 4.67
CA ASN A 129 4.21 16.87 4.86
C ASN A 129 2.88 17.00 4.08
N LEU A 130 2.01 15.98 4.22
CA LEU A 130 0.66 15.94 3.64
C LEU A 130 -0.38 15.36 4.59
N ALA A 131 -0.10 15.33 5.90
CA ALA A 131 -1.10 14.95 6.88
C ALA A 131 -2.21 16.00 6.92
N PRO A 132 -3.48 15.61 6.77
CA PRO A 132 -4.59 16.53 6.92
C PRO A 132 -4.79 16.89 8.39
N ASP A 133 -5.40 18.06 8.66
CA ASP A 133 -5.99 18.30 9.96
C ASP A 133 -7.26 17.44 10.14
N GLU A 134 -7.78 17.36 11.34
CA GLU A 134 -8.92 16.52 11.68
C GLU A 134 -10.17 16.84 10.83
N LYS A 135 -10.47 18.12 10.62
CA LYS A 135 -11.62 18.55 9.80
C LYS A 135 -11.41 18.25 8.32
N GLY A 136 -10.20 18.44 7.84
CA GLY A 136 -9.81 18.10 6.46
C GLY A 136 -9.89 16.61 6.21
N PHE A 137 -9.45 15.80 7.17
CA PHE A 137 -9.57 14.35 7.13
C PHE A 137 -11.04 13.92 7.03
N ALA A 138 -11.89 14.37 7.95
CA ALA A 138 -13.29 13.99 7.97
C ALA A 138 -14.03 14.35 6.65
N ARG A 139 -13.79 15.56 6.10
CA ARG A 139 -14.37 15.94 4.81
C ARG A 139 -13.90 15.08 3.65
N ALA A 140 -12.61 14.79 3.60
CA ALA A 140 -12.04 13.96 2.53
C ALA A 140 -12.54 12.52 2.61
N VAL A 141 -12.70 11.97 3.83
CA VAL A 141 -13.31 10.64 4.06
C VAL A 141 -14.77 10.63 3.59
N SER A 142 -15.57 11.67 3.89
CA SER A 142 -16.93 11.77 3.39
C SER A 142 -17.00 11.74 1.86
N ARG A 143 -16.13 12.48 1.18
CA ARG A 143 -16.05 12.49 -0.30
C ARG A 143 -15.63 11.13 -0.87
N ALA A 144 -14.68 10.43 -0.21
CA ALA A 144 -14.28 9.08 -0.60
C ALA A 144 -15.43 8.09 -0.40
N ALA A 145 -16.17 8.19 0.71
CA ALA A 145 -17.33 7.35 1.01
C ALA A 145 -18.47 7.50 -0.01
N GLU A 146 -18.76 8.73 -0.46
CA GLU A 146 -19.76 9.02 -1.49
C GLU A 146 -19.44 8.32 -2.83
N LEU A 147 -18.15 8.08 -3.11
CA LEU A 147 -17.68 7.36 -4.29
C LEU A 147 -17.56 5.84 -4.05
N GLY A 148 -17.83 5.36 -2.84
CA GLY A 148 -17.62 3.95 -2.47
C GLY A 148 -16.14 3.56 -2.38
N TRP A 149 -15.22 4.52 -2.19
CA TRP A 149 -13.79 4.27 -2.09
C TRP A 149 -13.41 3.83 -0.68
N TYR A 150 -12.43 2.93 -0.59
CA TYR A 150 -11.79 2.61 0.68
C TYR A 150 -10.86 3.72 1.15
N VAL A 151 -10.69 3.84 2.45
CA VAL A 151 -9.71 4.71 3.09
C VAL A 151 -8.44 3.92 3.37
N LYS A 152 -7.29 4.48 3.02
CA LYS A 152 -5.97 3.86 3.24
C LYS A 152 -5.14 4.76 4.15
N ILE A 153 -4.55 4.17 5.19
CA ILE A 153 -3.79 4.89 6.21
C ILE A 153 -2.32 4.53 6.16
N GLN A 154 -1.48 5.49 5.80
CA GLN A 154 -0.04 5.41 6.02
C GLN A 154 0.25 5.86 7.46
N PRO A 155 0.68 4.94 8.34
CA PRO A 155 0.96 5.28 9.74
C PRO A 155 2.07 6.32 9.91
N GLY A 156 1.99 7.04 11.01
CA GLY A 156 3.00 8.01 11.44
C GLY A 156 4.30 7.37 11.93
N GLN A 157 5.13 8.17 12.59
CA GLN A 157 6.44 7.74 13.06
C GLN A 157 6.34 6.68 14.18
N ASN A 158 5.31 6.78 15.04
CA ASN A 158 5.06 5.83 16.14
C ASN A 158 3.95 4.81 15.79
N GLY A 159 3.83 4.48 14.52
CA GLY A 159 2.80 3.57 14.05
C GLY A 159 1.42 4.18 13.98
N ILE A 160 0.39 3.34 14.05
CA ILE A 160 -1.00 3.79 13.99
C ILE A 160 -1.41 4.64 15.20
N MET A 161 -0.72 4.52 16.31
CA MET A 161 -1.09 5.20 17.57
C MET A 161 -1.07 6.72 17.45
N ASP A 162 -0.31 7.27 16.49
CA ASP A 162 -0.27 8.73 16.25
C ASP A 162 -1.59 9.30 15.71
N SER A 163 -2.46 8.47 15.10
CA SER A 163 -3.62 8.95 14.34
C SER A 163 -4.86 8.06 14.43
N VAL A 164 -4.81 6.96 15.16
CA VAL A 164 -5.88 5.93 15.16
C VAL A 164 -7.25 6.49 15.53
N ALA A 165 -7.32 7.45 16.43
CA ALA A 165 -8.57 8.11 16.84
C ALA A 165 -9.34 8.78 15.67
N LEU A 166 -8.66 9.08 14.54
CA LEU A 166 -9.30 9.68 13.37
C LEU A 166 -10.08 8.66 12.53
N TYR A 167 -9.72 7.37 12.60
CA TYR A 167 -10.27 6.36 11.69
C TYR A 167 -10.74 5.07 12.36
N GLU A 168 -10.57 4.92 13.68
CA GLU A 168 -10.96 3.70 14.37
C GLU A 168 -12.48 3.43 14.35
N ASP A 169 -13.30 4.47 14.20
CA ASP A 169 -14.77 4.39 14.17
C ASP A 169 -15.41 4.61 12.79
N LEU A 170 -14.60 4.66 11.72
CA LEU A 170 -15.14 4.80 10.37
C LEU A 170 -15.94 3.56 9.94
N ASP A 171 -17.06 3.78 9.24
CA ASP A 171 -17.90 2.72 8.67
C ASP A 171 -17.45 2.29 7.27
N VAL A 172 -16.55 3.04 6.60
CA VAL A 172 -15.98 2.68 5.31
C VAL A 172 -14.87 1.63 5.47
N PRO A 173 -14.53 0.86 4.42
CA PRO A 173 -13.37 -0.01 4.48
C PRO A 173 -12.08 0.78 4.74
N VAL A 174 -11.31 0.38 5.75
CA VAL A 174 -10.04 1.01 6.12
C VAL A 174 -8.89 0.04 5.91
N VAL A 175 -7.85 0.46 5.20
CA VAL A 175 -6.61 -0.32 4.99
C VAL A 175 -5.47 0.32 5.77
N ILE A 176 -4.89 -0.40 6.70
CA ILE A 176 -3.70 0.03 7.46
C ILE A 176 -2.45 -0.43 6.72
N ASP A 177 -1.62 0.52 6.28
CA ASP A 177 -0.37 0.24 5.57
C ASP A 177 0.74 -0.30 6.47
N HIS A 178 1.67 -1.02 5.85
CA HIS A 178 3.00 -1.34 6.38
C HIS A 178 2.96 -1.96 7.77
N ILE A 179 2.13 -3.00 7.95
CA ILE A 179 2.00 -3.76 9.21
C ILE A 179 1.56 -2.86 10.39
N GLY A 180 1.05 -1.64 10.11
CA GLY A 180 0.72 -0.65 11.14
C GLY A 180 1.94 0.05 11.75
N ARG A 181 3.17 -0.23 11.26
CA ARG A 181 4.47 0.28 11.75
C ARG A 181 4.67 0.09 13.25
N PRO A 182 4.59 -1.14 13.76
CA PRO A 182 4.82 -1.41 15.18
C PRO A 182 6.28 -1.20 15.56
N ASN A 183 6.53 -0.93 16.83
CA ASN A 183 7.86 -1.05 17.41
C ASN A 183 8.15 -2.54 17.70
N LEU A 184 9.03 -3.16 16.93
CA LEU A 184 9.32 -4.59 17.06
C LEU A 184 9.89 -4.99 18.44
N ALA A 185 10.50 -4.05 19.19
CA ALA A 185 10.99 -4.33 20.52
C ALA A 185 9.87 -4.65 21.53
N GLU A 186 8.63 -4.22 21.23
CA GLU A 186 7.45 -4.46 22.08
C GLU A 186 6.78 -5.81 21.78
N GLY A 187 7.18 -6.47 20.69
CA GLY A 187 6.64 -7.75 20.27
C GLY A 187 5.14 -7.71 19.97
N ILE A 188 4.51 -8.88 20.01
CA ILE A 188 3.07 -9.04 19.71
C ILE A 188 2.15 -8.40 20.75
N GLU A 189 2.66 -8.16 21.97
CA GLU A 189 1.93 -7.51 23.04
C GLU A 189 2.04 -5.97 22.98
N GLY A 190 2.79 -5.43 22.04
CA GLY A 190 2.95 -4.00 21.84
C GLY A 190 1.61 -3.30 21.54
N PRO A 191 1.44 -2.03 21.95
CA PRO A 191 0.17 -1.31 21.82
C PRO A 191 -0.30 -1.21 20.38
N THR A 192 0.60 -0.98 19.42
CA THR A 192 0.27 -0.93 17.99
C THR A 192 -0.28 -2.28 17.51
N VAL A 193 0.37 -3.39 17.86
CA VAL A 193 -0.03 -4.73 17.40
C VAL A 193 -1.41 -5.09 17.95
N ARG A 194 -1.61 -4.89 19.27
CA ARG A 194 -2.92 -5.13 19.92
C ARG A 194 -4.01 -4.26 19.33
N LYS A 195 -3.73 -2.99 19.05
CA LYS A 195 -4.72 -2.07 18.47
C LYS A 195 -5.10 -2.48 17.04
N VAL A 196 -4.13 -2.86 16.19
CA VAL A 196 -4.42 -3.39 14.84
C VAL A 196 -5.27 -4.64 14.93
N ALA A 197 -4.91 -5.61 15.79
CA ALA A 197 -5.70 -6.83 15.99
C ALA A 197 -7.15 -6.52 16.41
N GLN A 198 -7.33 -5.62 17.37
CA GLN A 198 -8.67 -5.16 17.79
C GLN A 198 -9.46 -4.50 16.64
N LEU A 199 -8.81 -3.69 15.81
CA LEU A 199 -9.46 -3.04 14.68
C LEU A 199 -9.88 -4.07 13.61
N LEU A 200 -9.09 -5.10 13.38
CA LEU A 200 -9.42 -6.19 12.47
C LEU A 200 -10.71 -6.93 12.86
N GLU A 201 -11.03 -7.02 14.16
CA GLU A 201 -12.27 -7.64 14.65
C GLU A 201 -13.54 -6.88 14.21
N ARG A 202 -13.43 -5.59 13.84
CA ARG A 202 -14.58 -4.80 13.37
C ARG A 202 -15.16 -5.27 12.03
N GLY A 203 -14.40 -6.00 11.23
CA GLY A 203 -14.85 -6.55 9.95
C GLY A 203 -14.71 -5.62 8.74
N ASN A 204 -14.46 -4.32 8.93
CA ASN A 204 -14.23 -3.34 7.88
C ASN A 204 -12.80 -2.79 7.84
N VAL A 205 -11.91 -3.29 8.70
CA VAL A 205 -10.50 -2.89 8.74
C VAL A 205 -9.62 -4.01 8.18
N TRP A 206 -8.66 -3.62 7.37
CA TRP A 206 -7.70 -4.48 6.68
C TRP A 206 -6.29 -4.07 7.08
N VAL A 207 -5.35 -5.01 7.08
CA VAL A 207 -3.93 -4.70 7.29
C VAL A 207 -3.10 -5.17 6.11
N MET A 208 -2.11 -4.37 5.72
CA MET A 208 -1.21 -4.67 4.60
C MET A 208 0.16 -5.13 5.11
N LEU A 209 0.54 -6.34 4.76
CA LEU A 209 1.86 -6.90 5.02
C LEU A 209 2.84 -6.39 3.96
N SER A 210 3.37 -5.21 4.19
CA SER A 210 4.40 -4.58 3.36
C SER A 210 5.45 -3.90 4.22
N ASN A 211 6.63 -3.62 3.66
CA ASN A 211 7.72 -2.94 4.34
C ASN A 211 8.22 -3.62 5.64
N GLY A 212 7.98 -4.92 5.82
CA GLY A 212 8.55 -5.67 6.93
C GLY A 212 10.07 -5.54 6.99
N HIS A 213 10.73 -5.57 5.83
CA HIS A 213 12.17 -5.36 5.71
C HIS A 213 12.65 -3.99 6.22
N LYS A 214 11.80 -2.93 6.15
CA LYS A 214 12.14 -1.58 6.62
C LYS A 214 11.99 -1.42 8.14
N ILE A 215 11.17 -2.25 8.78
CA ILE A 215 10.99 -2.22 10.25
C ILE A 215 11.83 -3.27 10.97
N SER A 216 12.29 -4.32 10.26
CA SER A 216 13.16 -5.35 10.81
C SER A 216 14.44 -4.75 11.40
N ARG A 217 14.85 -5.29 12.54
CA ARG A 217 16.09 -4.92 13.25
C ARG A 217 17.23 -5.89 12.98
N ASN A 218 16.90 -7.07 12.45
CA ASN A 218 17.85 -8.16 12.26
C ASN A 218 18.37 -8.24 10.81
N GLY A 219 17.74 -7.50 9.86
CA GLY A 219 18.05 -7.64 8.45
C GLY A 219 17.53 -8.96 7.87
N PRO A 220 17.95 -9.33 6.62
CA PRO A 220 17.51 -10.57 6.00
C PRO A 220 17.85 -11.80 6.86
N PRO A 221 16.95 -12.77 6.94
CA PRO A 221 15.68 -12.90 6.22
C PRO A 221 14.45 -12.29 6.97
N TRP A 222 14.64 -11.30 7.83
CA TRP A 222 13.62 -10.48 8.53
C TRP A 222 12.69 -11.28 9.46
N ASP A 223 13.22 -12.28 10.14
CA ASP A 223 12.47 -13.21 11.00
C ASP A 223 11.79 -12.54 12.17
N ASP A 224 12.29 -11.41 12.62
CA ASP A 224 11.75 -10.63 13.74
C ASP A 224 10.39 -9.99 13.45
N VAL A 225 9.96 -9.96 12.18
CA VAL A 225 8.64 -9.46 11.77
C VAL A 225 7.58 -10.57 11.74
N LEU A 226 7.99 -11.83 11.55
CA LEU A 226 7.08 -12.98 11.40
C LEU A 226 6.02 -13.08 12.52
N PRO A 227 6.36 -12.98 13.81
CA PRO A 227 5.38 -13.13 14.87
C PRO A 227 4.21 -12.14 14.77
N ILE A 228 4.50 -10.91 14.32
CA ILE A 228 3.49 -9.84 14.21
C ILE A 228 2.59 -10.10 12.99
N ALA A 229 3.17 -10.39 11.83
CA ALA A 229 2.40 -10.72 10.64
C ALA A 229 1.46 -11.92 10.89
N GLN A 230 1.99 -12.98 11.50
CA GLN A 230 1.21 -14.15 11.88
C GLN A 230 0.12 -13.85 12.91
N ALA A 231 0.35 -12.91 13.84
CA ALA A 231 -0.69 -12.49 14.77
C ALA A 231 -1.88 -11.85 14.04
N TYR A 232 -1.63 -11.01 13.03
CA TYR A 232 -2.68 -10.41 12.22
C TYR A 232 -3.42 -11.43 11.34
N ILE A 233 -2.70 -12.36 10.73
CA ILE A 233 -3.31 -13.44 9.94
C ILE A 233 -4.23 -14.30 10.83
N ARG A 234 -3.81 -14.65 12.04
CA ARG A 234 -4.67 -15.39 12.98
C ARG A 234 -5.88 -14.59 13.46
N ALA A 235 -5.73 -13.26 13.63
CA ALA A 235 -6.83 -12.39 14.08
C ALA A 235 -7.93 -12.24 13.02
N ALA A 236 -7.54 -12.12 11.74
CA ALA A 236 -8.48 -11.91 10.65
C ALA A 236 -7.88 -12.38 9.30
N PRO A 237 -7.88 -13.69 9.03
CA PRO A 237 -7.24 -14.25 7.83
C PRO A 237 -7.84 -13.74 6.51
N ASP A 238 -9.08 -13.28 6.54
CA ASP A 238 -9.84 -12.72 5.42
C ASP A 238 -9.67 -11.20 5.23
N ARG A 239 -8.83 -10.54 6.05
CA ARG A 239 -8.59 -9.08 6.00
C ARG A 239 -7.11 -8.71 6.03
N VAL A 240 -6.26 -9.61 5.60
CA VAL A 240 -4.83 -9.36 5.43
C VAL A 240 -4.50 -9.26 3.95
N LEU A 241 -3.70 -8.28 3.57
CA LEU A 241 -3.26 -8.00 2.21
C LEU A 241 -1.73 -8.03 2.14
N TRP A 242 -1.19 -8.23 0.95
CA TRP A 242 0.24 -8.09 0.68
C TRP A 242 0.51 -6.99 -0.35
N ALA A 243 1.69 -6.36 -0.26
CA ALA A 243 2.17 -5.43 -1.26
C ALA A 243 3.69 -5.37 -1.30
N SER A 244 4.24 -5.17 -2.50
CA SER A 244 5.67 -4.93 -2.73
C SER A 244 6.14 -3.58 -2.17
N ASP A 245 5.30 -2.55 -2.24
CA ASP A 245 5.66 -1.14 -2.07
C ASP A 245 6.75 -0.71 -3.09
N TRP A 246 6.84 -1.41 -4.26
CA TRP A 246 7.74 -1.05 -5.34
C TRP A 246 7.51 0.40 -5.79
N PRO A 247 8.52 1.18 -6.12
CA PRO A 247 9.96 0.93 -6.16
C PRO A 247 10.66 1.22 -4.83
N HIS A 248 10.04 0.94 -3.69
CA HIS A 248 10.56 1.11 -2.34
C HIS A 248 10.91 2.57 -1.98
N PRO A 249 9.92 3.50 -2.05
CA PRO A 249 10.19 4.92 -1.85
C PRO A 249 10.93 5.20 -0.55
N LEU A 250 11.79 6.23 -0.58
CA LEU A 250 12.58 6.69 0.56
C LEU A 250 13.66 5.70 1.05
N SER A 251 14.02 4.69 0.27
CA SER A 251 15.10 3.78 0.64
C SER A 251 16.46 4.49 0.64
N LYS A 252 17.13 4.43 1.79
CA LYS A 252 18.47 5.00 2.01
C LYS A 252 19.60 4.00 1.78
N THR A 253 19.24 2.76 1.51
CA THR A 253 20.11 1.63 1.16
C THR A 253 19.50 0.93 -0.04
N PRO A 254 20.27 0.14 -0.80
CA PRO A 254 19.70 -0.67 -1.87
C PRO A 254 18.50 -1.47 -1.35
N PRO A 255 17.32 -1.38 -2.02
CA PRO A 255 16.17 -2.19 -1.64
C PRO A 255 16.47 -3.68 -1.79
N PRO A 256 15.78 -4.56 -1.03
CA PRO A 256 15.85 -5.99 -1.29
C PRO A 256 15.24 -6.32 -2.65
N ASN A 257 15.57 -7.49 -3.18
CA ASN A 257 14.92 -8.03 -4.36
C ASN A 257 13.45 -8.36 -4.07
N ASP A 258 12.55 -8.03 -4.98
CA ASP A 258 11.10 -8.24 -4.77
C ASP A 258 10.73 -9.72 -4.67
N GLY A 259 11.49 -10.63 -5.28
CA GLY A 259 11.34 -12.07 -5.08
C GLY A 259 11.61 -12.51 -3.64
N ASP A 260 12.61 -11.93 -2.98
CA ASP A 260 12.89 -12.20 -1.56
C ASP A 260 11.75 -11.67 -0.66
N LEU A 261 11.08 -10.58 -1.05
CA LEU A 261 9.90 -10.05 -0.34
C LEU A 261 8.65 -10.91 -0.56
N MET A 262 8.50 -11.52 -1.73
CA MET A 262 7.43 -12.49 -1.99
C MET A 262 7.66 -13.79 -1.20
N ASP A 263 8.89 -14.27 -1.10
CA ASP A 263 9.25 -15.41 -0.24
C ASP A 263 9.01 -15.11 1.24
N LEU A 264 9.23 -13.87 1.66
CA LEU A 264 8.89 -13.44 3.03
C LEU A 264 7.38 -13.51 3.27
N LEU A 265 6.53 -13.23 2.27
CA LEU A 265 5.08 -13.42 2.42
C LEU A 265 4.72 -14.88 2.71
N LEU A 266 5.29 -15.85 1.97
CA LEU A 266 5.01 -17.26 2.24
C LEU A 266 5.38 -17.65 3.68
N ARG A 267 6.44 -17.07 4.21
CA ARG A 267 6.84 -17.28 5.62
C ARG A 267 5.89 -16.60 6.61
N TYR A 268 5.29 -15.46 6.25
CA TYR A 268 4.22 -14.83 7.04
C TYR A 268 2.97 -15.71 7.07
N ALA A 269 2.56 -16.21 5.91
CA ALA A 269 1.38 -17.04 5.74
C ALA A 269 1.53 -18.40 6.46
N GLY A 270 2.71 -19.01 6.34
CA GLY A 270 3.01 -20.33 6.91
C GLY A 270 2.68 -21.50 5.98
N ASP A 271 1.71 -21.32 5.08
CA ASP A 271 1.35 -22.28 4.04
C ASP A 271 0.83 -21.59 2.76
N GLU A 272 0.64 -22.38 1.70
CA GLU A 272 0.21 -21.87 0.39
C GLU A 272 -1.28 -21.45 0.37
N ASP A 273 -2.14 -22.02 1.21
CA ASP A 273 -3.56 -21.68 1.28
C ASP A 273 -3.75 -20.28 1.88
N ASP A 274 -3.04 -19.96 2.96
CA ASP A 274 -3.03 -18.62 3.53
C ASP A 274 -2.34 -17.61 2.59
N ALA A 275 -1.25 -18.01 1.91
CA ALA A 275 -0.61 -17.17 0.90
C ALA A 275 -1.58 -16.85 -0.26
N ARG A 276 -2.33 -17.85 -0.76
CA ARG A 276 -3.36 -17.66 -1.78
C ARG A 276 -4.46 -16.71 -1.29
N ARG A 277 -4.96 -16.90 -0.07
CA ARG A 277 -5.97 -16.03 0.52
C ARG A 277 -5.50 -14.57 0.54
N ILE A 278 -4.27 -14.31 0.98
CA ILE A 278 -3.67 -12.97 1.08
C ILE A 278 -3.41 -12.36 -0.31
N LEU A 279 -3.00 -13.15 -1.29
CA LEU A 279 -2.64 -12.67 -2.61
C LEU A 279 -3.84 -12.55 -3.57
N VAL A 280 -4.88 -13.38 -3.40
CA VAL A 280 -5.95 -13.52 -4.40
C VAL A 280 -7.32 -13.19 -3.83
N ASP A 281 -7.75 -13.92 -2.80
CA ASP A 281 -9.14 -13.88 -2.36
C ASP A 281 -9.47 -12.57 -1.63
N ASN A 282 -8.63 -12.18 -0.68
CA ASN A 282 -8.78 -10.93 0.07
C ASN A 282 -8.70 -9.69 -0.82
N PRO A 283 -7.72 -9.54 -1.73
CA PRO A 283 -7.71 -8.42 -2.68
C PRO A 283 -8.93 -8.41 -3.61
N ALA A 284 -9.40 -9.57 -4.07
CA ALA A 284 -10.59 -9.65 -4.92
C ALA A 284 -11.81 -9.09 -4.19
N GLN A 285 -11.99 -9.44 -2.92
CA GLN A 285 -13.08 -8.94 -2.09
C GLN A 285 -13.01 -7.41 -1.90
N LEU A 286 -11.84 -6.87 -1.52
CA LEU A 286 -11.72 -5.45 -1.18
C LEU A 286 -11.76 -4.55 -2.42
N PHE A 287 -11.05 -4.93 -3.49
CA PHE A 287 -10.87 -4.07 -4.67
C PHE A 287 -11.84 -4.38 -5.82
N GLY A 288 -12.74 -5.35 -5.62
CA GLY A 288 -13.73 -5.73 -6.62
C GLY A 288 -13.11 -6.32 -7.90
N PHE A 289 -12.08 -7.14 -7.76
CA PHE A 289 -11.56 -7.93 -8.87
C PHE A 289 -12.47 -9.13 -9.15
N ALA A 290 -12.59 -9.52 -10.42
CA ALA A 290 -13.29 -10.73 -10.77
C ALA A 290 -12.63 -11.94 -10.07
N ALA A 291 -13.43 -12.94 -9.69
CA ALA A 291 -12.88 -14.20 -9.20
C ALA A 291 -11.96 -14.81 -10.26
N SER A 292 -10.83 -15.39 -9.84
CA SER A 292 -10.00 -16.21 -10.72
C SER A 292 -10.73 -17.51 -11.00
N GLU A 293 -10.87 -17.89 -12.27
CA GLU A 293 -11.43 -19.17 -12.68
C GLU A 293 -10.53 -20.34 -12.26
#